data_50e818564d352fc2b9846383e853c282
#
_entry.id   50e818564d352fc2b9846383e853c282
#
_cell.length_a   1.000
_cell.length_b   1.000
_cell.length_c   1.000
_cell.angle_alpha   90.00
_cell.angle_beta   90.00
_cell.angle_gamma   90.00
#
_symmetry.space_group_name_H-M   'P 1'
#
loop_
_entity.id
_entity.type
_entity.pdbx_description
1 polymer ?
#
loop_
_entity_poly.entity_id
_entity_poly.type
_entity_poly.pdbx_seq_one_letter_code
_entity_poly.pdbx_strand_id
1 'polypeptide(L)'
;MHCTGCWAAEYGHQLNLSLDDIDSIIRQGKELGTYMYIYTGGEPLTRKKDVIKICEMHPDCAFLSFTNGTLIDEEFCQDMLRVKNFVPAISLEGFETANDSRRGDGCYNSVKRAMELLKKHKLPFGISTCYTSVNYKDIASDEFFDLMIDAGALFCWFFHYMPVGNGAVKELLPTPEQRAYVYHQIRKFRSEKPIFTMDFQNDAQYVGGCIAGGRRYLHINAKGDVEPCVFIHYSNCNIHNTTLLDALRSPLFQAYHDNQPFNENMLRPCPMLENAGRIQELVKQSKAVNTDYESPEDVDHLLEKTVPYAKNWKPMADKLWDEQKK
;
A
#
# COMPACT_ATOMS: atom_id res chain seq x y z
N MET A 1 4.83 5.90 16.26
CA MET A 1 5.47 4.60 15.91
C MET A 1 6.34 4.86 14.70
N HIS A 2 7.60 4.45 14.72
CA HIS A 2 8.55 4.64 13.61
C HIS A 2 9.00 3.25 13.14
N CYS A 3 8.35 2.76 12.08
CA CYS A 3 8.72 1.46 11.52
C CYS A 3 10.00 1.60 10.68
N THR A 4 10.95 0.69 10.83
CA THR A 4 12.20 0.68 10.06
C THR A 4 11.91 0.61 8.56
N GLY A 5 12.44 1.58 7.78
CA GLY A 5 12.22 1.67 6.34
C GLY A 5 10.77 1.96 5.95
N CYS A 6 10.04 2.76 6.72
CA CYS A 6 8.67 3.16 6.39
C CYS A 6 8.66 4.11 5.19
N TRP A 7 7.92 3.76 4.15
CA TRP A 7 7.77 4.58 2.95
C TRP A 7 7.13 5.96 3.21
N ALA A 8 6.35 6.10 4.29
CA ALA A 8 5.67 7.34 4.65
C ALA A 8 6.48 8.23 5.60
N ALA A 9 7.71 7.84 5.98
CA ALA A 9 8.51 8.58 6.96
C ALA A 9 8.86 10.00 6.50
N GLU A 10 9.14 10.15 5.22
CA GLU A 10 9.62 11.41 4.63
C GLU A 10 8.52 12.47 4.42
N TYR A 11 7.24 12.10 4.59
CA TYR A 11 6.14 13.07 4.57
C TYR A 11 6.02 13.90 5.87
N GLY A 12 6.71 13.50 6.94
CA GLY A 12 6.59 14.16 8.23
C GLY A 12 5.22 14.00 8.89
N HIS A 13 4.98 14.80 9.95
CA HIS A 13 3.76 14.69 10.77
C HIS A 13 3.00 16.01 10.92
N GLN A 14 3.43 17.07 10.25
CA GLN A 14 2.91 18.41 10.44
C GLN A 14 1.69 18.73 9.56
N LEU A 15 1.53 18.04 8.43
CA LEU A 15 0.49 18.30 7.46
C LEU A 15 -0.59 17.23 7.49
N ASN A 16 -1.81 17.63 7.24
CA ASN A 16 -2.96 16.74 7.09
C ASN A 16 -4.00 17.42 6.20
N LEU A 17 -4.67 16.64 5.36
CA LEU A 17 -5.86 17.11 4.67
C LEU A 17 -6.95 17.49 5.69
N SER A 18 -7.65 18.59 5.46
CA SER A 18 -8.81 18.95 6.26
C SER A 18 -9.98 17.98 6.01
N LEU A 19 -10.98 18.03 6.86
CA LEU A 19 -12.22 17.27 6.63
C LEU A 19 -12.90 17.69 5.32
N ASP A 20 -12.88 18.99 5.03
CA ASP A 20 -13.48 19.57 3.81
C ASP A 20 -12.70 19.16 2.55
N ASP A 21 -11.35 19.06 2.63
CA ASP A 21 -10.54 18.53 1.53
C ASP A 21 -10.93 17.09 1.21
N ILE A 22 -11.04 16.23 2.25
CA ILE A 22 -11.41 14.83 2.09
C ILE A 22 -12.83 14.70 1.52
N ASP A 23 -13.80 15.47 2.02
CA ASP A 23 -15.16 15.52 1.49
C ASP A 23 -15.18 15.94 0.01
N SER A 24 -14.43 16.99 -0.33
CA SER A 24 -14.32 17.47 -1.74
C SER A 24 -13.71 16.41 -2.66
N ILE A 25 -12.64 15.73 -2.23
CA ILE A 25 -12.01 14.61 -2.97
C ILE A 25 -13.05 13.51 -3.24
N ILE A 26 -13.81 13.12 -2.23
CA ILE A 26 -14.80 12.04 -2.34
C ILE A 26 -15.93 12.45 -3.29
N ARG A 27 -16.44 13.68 -3.22
CA ARG A 27 -17.47 14.18 -4.14
C ARG A 27 -16.98 14.14 -5.58
N GLN A 28 -15.80 14.68 -5.86
CA GLN A 28 -15.19 14.63 -7.19
C GLN A 28 -14.93 13.18 -7.65
N GLY A 29 -14.49 12.31 -6.74
CA GLY A 29 -14.29 10.90 -7.03
C GLY A 29 -15.58 10.18 -7.44
N LYS A 30 -16.71 10.46 -6.76
CA LYS A 30 -18.03 9.92 -7.15
C LYS A 30 -18.45 10.35 -8.55
N GLU A 31 -18.23 11.60 -8.92
CA GLU A 31 -18.49 12.08 -10.29
C GLU A 31 -17.67 11.32 -11.34
N LEU A 32 -16.50 10.79 -10.94
CA LEU A 32 -15.63 9.95 -11.76
C LEU A 32 -15.89 8.44 -11.61
N GLY A 33 -16.92 8.05 -10.84
CA GLY A 33 -17.30 6.65 -10.61
C GLY A 33 -16.48 5.94 -9.54
N THR A 34 -15.79 6.67 -8.67
CA THR A 34 -15.01 6.10 -7.55
C THR A 34 -15.85 6.08 -6.27
N TYR A 35 -16.04 4.89 -5.70
CA TYR A 35 -16.80 4.66 -4.48
C TYR A 35 -16.03 3.90 -3.40
N MET A 36 -14.74 3.63 -3.61
CA MET A 36 -13.85 3.02 -2.63
C MET A 36 -12.67 3.93 -2.34
N TYR A 37 -12.45 4.23 -1.08
CA TYR A 37 -11.38 5.11 -0.60
C TYR A 37 -10.54 4.39 0.46
N ILE A 38 -9.23 4.60 0.41
CA ILE A 38 -8.29 3.96 1.32
C ILE A 38 -7.52 5.02 2.09
N TYR A 39 -7.66 5.02 3.40
CA TYR A 39 -6.84 5.83 4.28
C TYR A 39 -5.48 5.19 4.50
N THR A 40 -4.44 5.97 4.34
CA THR A 40 -3.06 5.60 4.57
C THR A 40 -2.30 6.78 5.19
N GLY A 41 -0.99 6.73 5.27
CA GLY A 41 -0.16 7.79 5.81
C GLY A 41 0.62 7.31 7.03
N GLY A 42 0.76 8.14 8.07
CA GLY A 42 1.35 7.75 9.34
C GLY A 42 0.47 6.72 10.05
N GLU A 43 -0.49 7.21 10.87
CA GLU A 43 -1.53 6.36 11.45
C GLU A 43 -2.90 7.05 11.27
N PRO A 44 -3.75 6.58 10.38
CA PRO A 44 -5.05 7.20 10.09
C PRO A 44 -5.97 7.29 11.31
N LEU A 45 -5.92 6.33 12.22
CA LEU A 45 -6.80 6.30 13.39
C LEU A 45 -6.42 7.31 14.48
N THR A 46 -5.32 8.06 14.33
CA THR A 46 -5.12 9.28 15.15
C THR A 46 -6.22 10.31 14.91
N ARG A 47 -6.89 10.20 13.74
CA ARG A 47 -8.02 11.02 13.33
C ARG A 47 -9.31 10.21 13.22
N LYS A 48 -9.50 9.19 14.07
CA LYS A 48 -10.65 8.27 13.98
C LYS A 48 -12.00 8.99 13.98
N LYS A 49 -12.14 10.14 14.65
CA LYS A 49 -13.36 10.94 14.62
C LYS A 49 -13.67 11.52 13.23
N ASP A 50 -12.65 12.02 12.55
CA ASP A 50 -12.81 12.53 11.18
C ASP A 50 -13.11 11.40 10.20
N VAL A 51 -12.42 10.25 10.35
CA VAL A 51 -12.67 9.06 9.54
C VAL A 51 -14.14 8.61 9.67
N ILE A 52 -14.65 8.51 10.89
CA ILE A 52 -16.05 8.14 11.14
C ILE A 52 -17.00 9.20 10.58
N LYS A 53 -16.69 10.48 10.75
CA LYS A 53 -17.50 11.57 10.21
C LYS A 53 -17.62 11.50 8.68
N ILE A 54 -16.53 11.22 7.98
CA ILE A 54 -16.54 11.00 6.52
C ILE A 54 -17.37 9.78 6.15
N CYS A 55 -17.28 8.68 6.90
CA CYS A 55 -18.12 7.49 6.68
C CYS A 55 -19.62 7.83 6.79
N GLU A 56 -20.01 8.68 7.76
CA GLU A 56 -21.38 9.17 7.89
C GLU A 56 -21.83 10.06 6.74
N MET A 57 -20.95 10.93 6.26
CA MET A 57 -21.25 11.86 5.16
C MET A 57 -21.39 11.13 3.80
N HIS A 58 -20.73 9.98 3.65
CA HIS A 58 -20.72 9.20 2.40
C HIS A 58 -21.10 7.74 2.63
N PRO A 59 -22.37 7.46 3.03
CA PRO A 59 -22.83 6.10 3.35
C PRO A 59 -22.89 5.18 2.12
N ASP A 60 -22.81 5.74 0.92
CA ASP A 60 -22.74 5.06 -0.37
C ASP A 60 -21.32 4.67 -0.81
N CYS A 61 -20.29 5.06 -0.03
CA CYS A 61 -18.91 4.73 -0.28
C CYS A 61 -18.40 3.65 0.68
N ALA A 62 -17.40 2.88 0.24
CA ALA A 62 -16.64 1.96 1.07
C ALA A 62 -15.29 2.59 1.47
N PHE A 63 -14.94 2.45 2.74
CA PHE A 63 -13.69 2.98 3.30
C PHE A 63 -12.84 1.84 3.87
N LEU A 64 -11.58 1.81 3.49
CA LEU A 64 -10.58 0.93 4.06
C LEU A 64 -9.47 1.78 4.70
N SER A 65 -8.86 1.32 5.76
CA SER A 65 -7.71 1.98 6.36
C SER A 65 -6.57 1.00 6.61
N PHE A 66 -5.38 1.31 6.13
CA PHE A 66 -4.18 0.66 6.64
C PHE A 66 -3.84 1.28 8.00
N THR A 67 -3.83 0.46 9.04
CA THR A 67 -3.63 0.92 10.42
C THR A 67 -2.68 0.00 11.20
N ASN A 68 -1.94 0.56 12.14
CA ASN A 68 -1.17 -0.23 13.09
C ASN A 68 -2.06 -0.92 14.16
N GLY A 69 -3.35 -0.65 14.19
CA GLY A 69 -4.33 -1.26 15.08
C GLY A 69 -4.30 -0.76 16.54
N THR A 70 -3.29 0.00 16.95
CA THR A 70 -3.10 0.36 18.38
C THR A 70 -4.19 1.28 18.94
N LEU A 71 -4.94 1.96 18.07
CA LEU A 71 -6.01 2.89 18.43
C LEU A 71 -7.42 2.31 18.24
N ILE A 72 -7.53 1.03 17.90
CA ILE A 72 -8.80 0.32 17.86
C ILE A 72 -9.21 -0.01 19.31
N ASP A 73 -10.30 0.60 19.77
CA ASP A 73 -10.88 0.45 21.10
C ASP A 73 -12.37 0.13 21.02
N GLU A 74 -13.01 -0.06 22.16
CA GLU A 74 -14.42 -0.41 22.25
C GLU A 74 -15.33 0.67 21.62
N GLU A 75 -15.02 1.96 21.85
CA GLU A 75 -15.75 3.09 21.27
C GLU A 75 -15.68 3.06 19.74
N PHE A 76 -14.50 2.86 19.19
CA PHE A 76 -14.31 2.78 17.73
C PHE A 76 -15.03 1.58 17.12
N CYS A 77 -15.09 0.43 17.83
CA CYS A 77 -15.88 -0.72 17.38
C CYS A 77 -17.40 -0.39 17.33
N GLN A 78 -17.93 0.38 18.28
CA GLN A 78 -19.31 0.83 18.23
C GLN A 78 -19.56 1.80 17.07
N ASP A 79 -18.61 2.69 16.81
CA ASP A 79 -18.67 3.58 15.65
C ASP A 79 -18.69 2.80 14.34
N MET A 80 -17.82 1.79 14.19
CA MET A 80 -17.81 0.92 13.00
C MET A 80 -19.14 0.18 12.81
N LEU A 81 -19.76 -0.32 13.89
CA LEU A 81 -21.08 -0.95 13.86
C LEU A 81 -22.18 0.01 13.40
N ARG A 82 -22.03 1.29 13.72
CA ARG A 82 -22.98 2.35 13.36
C ARG A 82 -22.85 2.76 11.89
N VAL A 83 -21.63 3.01 11.41
CA VAL A 83 -21.41 3.50 10.02
C VAL A 83 -21.49 2.38 8.98
N LYS A 84 -21.01 1.18 9.28
CA LYS A 84 -21.09 -0.06 8.48
C LYS A 84 -20.35 -0.05 7.12
N ASN A 85 -19.64 1.00 6.81
CA ASN A 85 -18.93 1.17 5.53
C ASN A 85 -17.41 1.37 5.71
N PHE A 86 -16.86 1.02 6.89
CA PHE A 86 -15.44 1.10 7.20
C PHE A 86 -14.86 -0.28 7.54
N VAL A 87 -13.68 -0.60 6.97
CA VAL A 87 -12.97 -1.87 7.20
C VAL A 87 -11.48 -1.59 7.45
N PRO A 88 -10.91 -1.93 8.62
CA PRO A 88 -9.48 -1.81 8.84
C PRO A 88 -8.71 -2.98 8.21
N ALA A 89 -7.55 -2.69 7.61
CA ALA A 89 -6.50 -3.63 7.27
C ALA A 89 -5.36 -3.43 8.26
N ILE A 90 -5.24 -4.32 9.24
CA ILE A 90 -4.30 -4.18 10.35
C ILE A 90 -2.92 -4.62 9.90
N SER A 91 -1.92 -3.80 10.17
CA SER A 91 -0.55 -4.09 9.82
C SER A 91 0.05 -5.15 10.74
N LEU A 92 0.40 -6.31 10.18
CA LEU A 92 1.03 -7.43 10.88
C LEU A 92 2.09 -8.07 9.99
N GLU A 93 3.32 -8.21 10.48
CA GLU A 93 4.48 -8.57 9.65
C GLU A 93 5.16 -9.87 10.09
N GLY A 94 4.39 -10.83 10.54
CA GLY A 94 4.84 -12.11 11.06
C GLY A 94 4.49 -12.29 12.54
N PHE A 95 5.18 -13.22 13.20
CA PHE A 95 5.06 -13.44 14.64
C PHE A 95 5.77 -12.33 15.43
N GLU A 96 5.64 -12.36 16.76
CA GLU A 96 6.07 -11.29 17.67
C GLU A 96 7.49 -10.78 17.37
N THR A 97 8.46 -11.68 17.27
CA THR A 97 9.86 -11.29 17.01
C THR A 97 10.03 -10.57 15.68
N ALA A 98 9.46 -11.09 14.59
CA ALA A 98 9.57 -10.50 13.27
C ALA A 98 8.79 -9.17 13.19
N ASN A 99 7.59 -9.14 13.74
CA ASN A 99 6.76 -7.95 13.78
C ASN A 99 7.41 -6.81 14.56
N ASP A 100 7.82 -7.09 15.79
CA ASP A 100 8.31 -6.07 16.73
C ASP A 100 9.72 -5.59 16.35
N SER A 101 10.55 -6.42 15.70
CA SER A 101 11.85 -5.98 15.17
C SER A 101 11.77 -4.82 14.19
N ARG A 102 10.69 -4.71 13.44
CA ARG A 102 10.46 -3.63 12.47
C ARG A 102 9.54 -2.53 13.00
N ARG A 103 8.52 -2.90 13.78
CA ARG A 103 7.44 -1.98 14.19
C ARG A 103 7.63 -1.42 15.60
N GLY A 104 8.51 -2.02 16.40
CA GLY A 104 8.78 -1.66 17.79
C GLY A 104 8.13 -2.59 18.79
N ASP A 105 8.75 -2.69 19.95
CA ASP A 105 8.37 -3.61 21.02
C ASP A 105 6.91 -3.45 21.46
N GLY A 106 6.22 -4.59 21.65
CA GLY A 106 4.84 -4.67 22.10
C GLY A 106 3.78 -4.35 21.03
N CYS A 107 4.22 -4.06 19.79
CA CYS A 107 3.31 -3.80 18.68
C CYS A 107 2.48 -5.04 18.34
N TYR A 108 3.09 -6.23 18.31
CA TYR A 108 2.41 -7.49 18.06
C TYR A 108 1.25 -7.73 19.04
N ASN A 109 1.50 -7.55 20.34
CA ASN A 109 0.47 -7.72 21.36
C ASN A 109 -0.67 -6.69 21.26
N SER A 110 -0.36 -5.48 20.79
CA SER A 110 -1.38 -4.46 20.53
C SER A 110 -2.25 -4.82 19.34
N VAL A 111 -1.66 -5.36 18.27
CA VAL A 111 -2.38 -5.87 17.09
C VAL A 111 -3.29 -7.05 17.47
N LYS A 112 -2.81 -8.00 18.28
CA LYS A 112 -3.64 -9.12 18.76
C LYS A 112 -4.87 -8.63 19.50
N ARG A 113 -4.72 -7.69 20.45
CA ARG A 113 -5.86 -7.10 21.17
C ARG A 113 -6.87 -6.45 20.22
N ALA A 114 -6.40 -5.73 19.20
CA ALA A 114 -7.26 -5.12 18.20
C ALA A 114 -8.06 -6.18 17.43
N MET A 115 -7.41 -7.26 16.97
CA MET A 115 -8.07 -8.38 16.28
C MET A 115 -9.09 -9.08 17.17
N GLU A 116 -8.76 -9.35 18.45
CA GLU A 116 -9.67 -9.94 19.42
C GLU A 116 -10.91 -9.07 19.63
N LEU A 117 -10.73 -7.75 19.69
CA LEU A 117 -11.83 -6.80 19.88
C LEU A 117 -12.75 -6.76 18.64
N LEU A 118 -12.18 -6.70 17.45
CA LEU A 118 -12.94 -6.75 16.19
C LEU A 118 -13.72 -8.06 16.05
N LYS A 119 -13.09 -9.20 16.36
CA LYS A 119 -13.72 -10.52 16.36
C LYS A 119 -14.87 -10.59 17.36
N LYS A 120 -14.68 -10.09 18.59
CA LYS A 120 -15.72 -10.00 19.64
C LYS A 120 -16.97 -9.28 19.13
N HIS A 121 -16.78 -8.18 18.39
CA HIS A 121 -17.87 -7.39 17.83
C HIS A 121 -18.36 -7.88 16.45
N LYS A 122 -17.80 -8.98 15.92
CA LYS A 122 -18.09 -9.51 14.58
C LYS A 122 -17.94 -8.46 13.47
N LEU A 123 -16.94 -7.60 13.63
CA LEU A 123 -16.59 -6.57 12.66
C LEU A 123 -15.66 -7.14 11.59
N PRO A 124 -15.87 -6.81 10.30
CA PRO A 124 -14.96 -7.23 9.23
C PRO A 124 -13.62 -6.51 9.36
N PHE A 125 -12.55 -7.25 9.15
CA PHE A 125 -11.19 -6.68 9.04
C PHE A 125 -10.30 -7.57 8.18
N GLY A 126 -9.20 -7.02 7.74
CA GLY A 126 -8.12 -7.73 7.06
C GLY A 126 -6.78 -7.46 7.68
N ILE A 127 -5.76 -8.11 7.12
CA ILE A 127 -4.36 -7.93 7.49
C ILE A 127 -3.62 -7.29 6.32
N SER A 128 -2.70 -6.38 6.62
CA SER A 128 -1.75 -5.79 5.68
C SER A 128 -0.34 -6.21 6.09
N THR A 129 0.37 -6.89 5.21
CA THR A 129 1.67 -7.48 5.50
C THR A 129 2.71 -6.96 4.51
N CYS A 130 3.75 -6.27 5.02
CA CYS A 130 4.91 -5.92 4.22
C CYS A 130 5.97 -7.02 4.34
N TYR A 131 6.23 -7.77 3.26
CA TYR A 131 7.28 -8.77 3.29
C TYR A 131 8.65 -8.20 2.91
N THR A 132 9.65 -8.68 3.62
CA THR A 132 11.04 -8.24 3.57
C THR A 132 11.98 -9.43 3.49
N SER A 133 13.28 -9.17 3.33
CA SER A 133 14.33 -10.21 3.43
C SER A 133 14.36 -10.93 4.78
N VAL A 134 13.78 -10.33 5.83
CA VAL A 134 13.85 -10.84 7.21
C VAL A 134 12.65 -11.72 7.55
N ASN A 135 11.43 -11.30 7.18
CA ASN A 135 10.19 -11.95 7.62
C ASN A 135 9.52 -12.86 6.58
N TYR A 136 10.09 -13.03 5.39
CA TYR A 136 9.45 -13.73 4.27
C TYR A 136 9.02 -15.16 4.59
N LYS A 137 9.73 -15.86 5.49
CA LYS A 137 9.35 -17.21 5.92
C LYS A 137 8.17 -17.20 6.88
N ASP A 138 8.19 -16.29 7.85
CA ASP A 138 7.12 -16.17 8.84
C ASP A 138 5.78 -15.89 8.16
N ILE A 139 5.73 -14.83 7.31
CA ILE A 139 4.50 -14.38 6.66
C ILE A 139 3.97 -15.36 5.59
N ALA A 140 4.80 -16.23 5.10
CA ALA A 140 4.46 -17.24 4.09
C ALA A 140 4.46 -18.66 4.68
N SER A 141 4.13 -18.80 5.97
CA SER A 141 3.98 -20.08 6.68
C SER A 141 2.51 -20.46 6.87
N ASP A 142 2.25 -21.76 7.00
CA ASP A 142 0.91 -22.28 7.33
C ASP A 142 0.40 -21.71 8.64
N GLU A 143 1.27 -21.63 9.66
CA GLU A 143 0.97 -21.13 11.00
C GLU A 143 0.55 -19.65 11.00
N PHE A 144 1.17 -18.83 10.15
CA PHE A 144 0.79 -17.41 10.04
C PHE A 144 -0.59 -17.25 9.37
N PHE A 145 -0.88 -18.05 8.35
CA PHE A 145 -2.20 -18.06 7.73
C PHE A 145 -3.28 -18.57 8.69
N ASP A 146 -3.00 -19.61 9.45
CA ASP A 146 -3.91 -20.14 10.47
C ASP A 146 -4.14 -19.10 11.57
N LEU A 147 -3.10 -18.39 12.02
CA LEU A 147 -3.26 -17.29 12.98
C LEU A 147 -4.20 -16.19 12.48
N MET A 148 -4.08 -15.77 11.21
CA MET A 148 -4.96 -14.75 10.64
C MET A 148 -6.42 -15.23 10.55
N ILE A 149 -6.62 -16.48 10.11
CA ILE A 149 -7.94 -17.11 9.99
C ILE A 149 -8.58 -17.27 11.37
N ASP A 150 -7.84 -17.78 12.33
CA ASP A 150 -8.30 -17.97 13.71
C ASP A 150 -8.64 -16.63 14.39
N ALA A 151 -7.88 -15.57 14.05
CA ALA A 151 -8.22 -14.23 14.51
C ALA A 151 -9.52 -13.68 13.88
N GLY A 152 -9.97 -14.25 12.75
CA GLY A 152 -11.19 -13.83 12.06
C GLY A 152 -10.96 -12.84 10.92
N ALA A 153 -9.71 -12.70 10.44
CA ALA A 153 -9.41 -11.87 9.28
C ALA A 153 -10.07 -12.43 8.01
N LEU A 154 -10.69 -11.57 7.21
CA LEU A 154 -11.37 -11.95 5.96
C LEU A 154 -10.44 -11.90 4.75
N PHE A 155 -9.42 -11.07 4.80
CA PHE A 155 -8.43 -10.95 3.75
C PHE A 155 -7.04 -10.65 4.30
N CYS A 156 -6.02 -10.96 3.49
CA CYS A 156 -4.65 -10.54 3.73
C CYS A 156 -4.08 -9.90 2.45
N TRP A 157 -3.48 -8.74 2.61
CA TRP A 157 -2.86 -7.98 1.54
C TRP A 157 -1.35 -7.93 1.75
N PHE A 158 -0.62 -8.65 0.90
CA PHE A 158 0.84 -8.71 0.93
C PHE A 158 1.43 -7.63 0.04
N PHE A 159 2.35 -6.85 0.59
CA PHE A 159 3.14 -5.84 -0.10
C PHE A 159 4.61 -6.18 -0.06
N HIS A 160 5.27 -6.12 -1.18
CA HIS A 160 6.72 -6.13 -1.24
C HIS A 160 7.27 -4.87 -0.56
N TYR A 161 8.37 -5.00 0.19
CA TYR A 161 9.05 -3.84 0.73
C TYR A 161 9.47 -2.89 -0.41
N MET A 162 9.14 -1.62 -0.29
CA MET A 162 9.42 -0.59 -1.29
C MET A 162 10.48 0.37 -0.74
N PRO A 163 11.65 0.51 -1.40
CA PRO A 163 12.77 1.28 -0.90
C PRO A 163 12.63 2.78 -1.22
N VAL A 164 11.55 3.40 -0.74
CA VAL A 164 11.19 4.81 -1.00
C VAL A 164 11.76 5.71 0.08
N GLY A 165 12.23 6.89 -0.32
CA GLY A 165 12.79 7.90 0.54
C GLY A 165 14.25 7.67 0.92
N ASN A 166 14.90 8.72 1.44
CA ASN A 166 16.31 8.67 1.87
C ASN A 166 16.53 7.74 3.08
N GLY A 167 15.51 7.54 3.90
CA GLY A 167 15.51 6.62 5.05
C GLY A 167 15.27 5.15 4.70
N ALA A 168 15.19 4.78 3.41
CA ALA A 168 14.98 3.40 2.99
C ALA A 168 16.15 2.49 3.35
N VAL A 169 15.85 1.28 3.83
CA VAL A 169 16.82 0.27 4.25
C VAL A 169 16.92 -0.79 3.16
N LYS A 170 17.97 -0.74 2.34
CA LYS A 170 18.15 -1.65 1.18
C LYS A 170 18.20 -3.12 1.57
N GLU A 171 18.69 -3.43 2.76
CA GLU A 171 18.81 -4.79 3.31
C GLU A 171 17.47 -5.45 3.55
N LEU A 172 16.39 -4.67 3.64
CA LEU A 172 15.02 -5.20 3.75
C LEU A 172 14.44 -5.69 2.41
N LEU A 173 15.07 -5.35 1.29
CA LEU A 173 14.66 -5.89 -0.02
C LEU A 173 14.82 -7.41 -0.05
N PRO A 174 13.78 -8.20 -0.32
CA PRO A 174 13.93 -9.64 -0.46
C PRO A 174 14.76 -10.00 -1.69
N THR A 175 15.56 -11.07 -1.59
CA THR A 175 16.25 -11.60 -2.77
C THR A 175 15.26 -12.16 -3.80
N PRO A 176 15.68 -12.41 -5.05
CA PRO A 176 14.82 -13.07 -6.03
C PRO A 176 14.24 -14.40 -5.57
N GLU A 177 15.04 -15.22 -4.87
CA GLU A 177 14.64 -16.52 -4.32
C GLU A 177 13.61 -16.36 -3.20
N GLN A 178 13.81 -15.37 -2.32
CA GLN A 178 12.87 -15.06 -1.24
C GLN A 178 11.53 -14.56 -1.78
N ARG A 179 11.55 -13.67 -2.79
CA ARG A 179 10.33 -13.21 -3.45
C ARG A 179 9.62 -14.35 -4.19
N ALA A 180 10.36 -15.21 -4.88
CA ALA A 180 9.81 -16.40 -5.54
C ALA A 180 9.19 -17.38 -4.52
N TYR A 181 9.82 -17.57 -3.35
CA TYR A 181 9.25 -18.37 -2.28
C TYR A 181 7.90 -17.82 -1.82
N VAL A 182 7.81 -16.53 -1.50
CA VAL A 182 6.55 -15.86 -1.11
C VAL A 182 5.49 -16.00 -2.21
N TYR A 183 5.87 -15.77 -3.46
CA TYR A 183 5.01 -15.95 -4.62
C TYR A 183 4.36 -17.34 -4.69
N HIS A 184 5.14 -18.41 -4.52
CA HIS A 184 4.62 -19.77 -4.54
C HIS A 184 3.73 -20.08 -3.34
N GLN A 185 4.15 -19.67 -2.13
CA GLN A 185 3.38 -19.94 -0.92
C GLN A 185 2.03 -19.22 -0.92
N ILE A 186 1.99 -17.94 -1.32
CA ILE A 186 0.72 -17.20 -1.40
C ILE A 186 -0.25 -17.88 -2.38
N ARG A 187 0.22 -18.36 -3.53
CA ARG A 187 -0.62 -19.09 -4.49
C ARG A 187 -1.12 -20.42 -3.95
N LYS A 188 -0.28 -21.16 -3.24
CA LYS A 188 -0.68 -22.37 -2.52
C LYS A 188 -1.80 -22.05 -1.53
N PHE A 189 -1.57 -21.11 -0.61
CA PHE A 189 -2.54 -20.78 0.43
C PHE A 189 -3.83 -20.18 -0.12
N ARG A 190 -3.76 -19.44 -1.21
CA ARG A 190 -4.95 -18.93 -1.89
C ARG A 190 -5.90 -20.05 -2.35
N SER A 191 -5.37 -21.23 -2.66
CA SER A 191 -6.18 -22.40 -3.04
C SER A 191 -6.57 -23.30 -1.87
N GLU A 192 -5.85 -23.24 -0.75
CA GLU A 192 -5.99 -24.17 0.38
C GLU A 192 -6.65 -23.55 1.62
N LYS A 193 -6.56 -22.23 1.81
CA LYS A 193 -6.98 -21.55 3.03
C LYS A 193 -8.19 -20.63 2.79
N PRO A 194 -9.17 -20.59 3.71
CA PRO A 194 -10.38 -19.78 3.56
C PRO A 194 -10.17 -18.29 3.91
N ILE A 195 -9.19 -17.66 3.28
CA ILE A 195 -8.89 -16.23 3.44
C ILE A 195 -8.59 -15.61 2.07
N PHE A 196 -9.23 -14.49 1.74
CA PHE A 196 -8.95 -13.79 0.49
C PHE A 196 -7.57 -13.16 0.53
N THR A 197 -6.69 -13.59 -0.38
CA THR A 197 -5.28 -13.23 -0.35
C THR A 197 -4.88 -12.47 -1.60
N MET A 198 -4.26 -11.29 -1.43
CA MET A 198 -3.74 -10.45 -2.50
C MET A 198 -2.23 -10.30 -2.37
N ASP A 199 -1.49 -10.48 -3.47
CA ASP A 199 -0.05 -10.23 -3.56
C ASP A 199 0.17 -9.04 -4.50
N PHE A 200 0.25 -7.84 -3.94
CA PHE A 200 0.13 -6.58 -4.67
C PHE A 200 1.10 -6.46 -5.86
N GLN A 201 2.36 -6.84 -5.69
CA GLN A 201 3.36 -6.73 -6.74
C GLN A 201 3.35 -7.91 -7.72
N ASN A 202 2.87 -9.09 -7.30
CA ASN A 202 2.94 -10.31 -8.13
C ASN A 202 1.59 -10.69 -8.77
N ASP A 203 0.50 -9.98 -8.45
CA ASP A 203 -0.85 -10.22 -8.98
C ASP A 203 -1.21 -9.35 -10.20
N ALA A 204 -0.25 -8.65 -10.79
CA ALA A 204 -0.51 -7.73 -11.89
C ALA A 204 -1.16 -8.39 -13.12
N GLN A 205 -0.97 -9.69 -13.33
CA GLN A 205 -1.63 -10.44 -14.40
C GLN A 205 -3.17 -10.42 -14.31
N TYR A 206 -3.72 -10.42 -13.08
CA TYR A 206 -5.18 -10.42 -12.87
C TYR A 206 -5.81 -9.05 -13.09
N VAL A 207 -5.00 -8.00 -13.13
CA VAL A 207 -5.44 -6.61 -13.28
C VAL A 207 -4.85 -5.93 -14.53
N GLY A 208 -4.09 -6.67 -15.35
CA GLY A 208 -3.51 -6.19 -16.61
C GLY A 208 -2.35 -5.21 -16.45
N GLY A 209 -1.50 -5.40 -15.44
CA GLY A 209 -0.31 -4.58 -15.19
C GLY A 209 -0.41 -3.66 -13.97
N CYS A 210 0.44 -2.65 -13.90
CA CYS A 210 0.43 -1.64 -12.83
C CYS A 210 -0.93 -0.93 -12.76
N ILE A 211 -1.52 -0.82 -11.58
CA ILE A 211 -2.83 -0.18 -11.36
C ILE A 211 -2.75 1.34 -11.10
N ALA A 212 -1.55 1.88 -10.92
CA ALA A 212 -1.30 3.27 -10.56
C ALA A 212 -1.51 4.28 -11.72
N GLY A 213 -1.27 5.54 -11.45
CA GLY A 213 -1.38 6.63 -12.44
C GLY A 213 -2.79 6.90 -12.91
N GLY A 214 -3.78 6.71 -12.03
CA GLY A 214 -5.19 6.92 -12.32
C GLY A 214 -5.88 5.78 -13.08
N ARG A 215 -5.15 4.71 -13.47
CA ARG A 215 -5.76 3.57 -14.17
C ARG A 215 -6.78 2.83 -13.31
N ARG A 216 -6.48 2.62 -12.04
CA ARG A 216 -7.38 2.04 -11.03
C ARG A 216 -7.34 2.79 -9.70
N TYR A 217 -6.26 3.49 -9.42
CA TYR A 217 -6.15 4.37 -8.26
C TYR A 217 -5.10 5.45 -8.46
N LEU A 218 -5.14 6.45 -7.61
CA LEU A 218 -4.13 7.47 -7.38
C LEU A 218 -3.93 7.66 -5.88
N HIS A 219 -2.87 8.35 -5.49
CA HIS A 219 -2.61 8.74 -4.12
C HIS A 219 -2.69 10.27 -3.97
N ILE A 220 -3.21 10.73 -2.84
CA ILE A 220 -3.17 12.14 -2.46
C ILE A 220 -2.50 12.20 -1.09
N ASN A 221 -1.37 12.89 -1.01
CA ASN A 221 -0.61 12.97 0.21
C ASN A 221 -1.18 14.01 1.20
N ALA A 222 -0.58 14.13 2.38
CA ALA A 222 -1.05 15.01 3.45
C ALA A 222 -1.05 16.51 3.10
N LYS A 223 -0.30 16.93 2.07
CA LYS A 223 -0.27 18.33 1.55
C LYS A 223 -1.28 18.55 0.43
N GLY A 224 -1.88 17.49 -0.07
CA GLY A 224 -2.78 17.54 -1.22
C GLY A 224 -2.11 17.34 -2.56
N ASP A 225 -0.82 16.98 -2.63
CA ASP A 225 -0.18 16.65 -3.89
C ASP A 225 -0.77 15.32 -4.42
N VAL A 226 -1.09 15.31 -5.72
CA VAL A 226 -1.70 14.16 -6.39
C VAL A 226 -0.60 13.34 -7.05
N GLU A 227 -0.40 12.13 -6.54
CA GLU A 227 0.68 11.22 -6.91
C GLU A 227 0.14 10.00 -7.66
N PRO A 228 0.88 9.43 -8.62
CA PRO A 228 0.45 8.24 -9.33
C PRO A 228 0.22 7.02 -8.44
N CYS A 229 1.02 6.88 -7.39
CA CYS A 229 1.04 5.73 -6.49
C CYS A 229 1.54 6.15 -5.12
N VAL A 230 1.07 5.49 -4.08
CA VAL A 230 1.52 5.67 -2.69
C VAL A 230 3.03 5.49 -2.49
N PHE A 231 3.71 4.82 -3.43
CA PHE A 231 5.16 4.61 -3.45
C PHE A 231 5.90 5.52 -4.44
N ILE A 232 5.21 6.40 -5.14
CA ILE A 232 5.79 7.30 -6.15
C ILE A 232 5.59 8.74 -5.68
N HIS A 233 6.57 9.26 -4.97
CA HIS A 233 6.55 10.57 -4.33
C HIS A 233 6.95 11.68 -5.30
N TYR A 234 6.22 11.77 -6.44
CA TYR A 234 6.39 12.80 -7.47
C TYR A 234 5.03 13.29 -7.95
N SER A 235 4.90 14.59 -8.16
CA SER A 235 3.65 15.19 -8.62
C SER A 235 3.86 16.42 -9.51
N ASN A 236 2.83 16.75 -10.32
CA ASN A 236 2.72 18.01 -11.07
C ASN A 236 1.61 18.89 -10.52
N CYS A 237 0.77 18.44 -9.63
CA CYS A 237 -0.45 19.13 -9.24
C CYS A 237 -0.86 18.85 -7.80
N ASN A 238 -1.70 19.75 -7.28
CA ASN A 238 -2.17 19.69 -5.90
C ASN A 238 -3.68 19.97 -5.88
N ILE A 239 -4.45 19.23 -5.07
CA ILE A 239 -5.92 19.31 -5.01
C ILE A 239 -6.44 20.68 -4.60
N HIS A 240 -5.64 21.50 -3.93
CA HIS A 240 -6.06 22.85 -3.55
C HIS A 240 -6.15 23.83 -4.75
N ASN A 241 -5.53 23.48 -5.88
CA ASN A 241 -5.50 24.31 -7.08
C ASN A 241 -6.02 23.58 -8.33
N THR A 242 -6.38 22.28 -8.22
CA THR A 242 -6.67 21.41 -9.36
C THR A 242 -7.81 20.46 -9.02
N THR A 243 -8.70 20.19 -9.97
CA THR A 243 -9.72 19.14 -9.82
C THR A 243 -9.08 17.75 -9.97
N LEU A 244 -9.75 16.69 -9.45
CA LEU A 244 -9.28 15.32 -9.68
C LEU A 244 -9.22 14.96 -11.17
N LEU A 245 -10.18 15.45 -11.96
CA LEU A 245 -10.19 15.22 -13.41
C LEU A 245 -8.98 15.86 -14.09
N ASP A 246 -8.64 17.10 -13.73
CA ASP A 246 -7.47 17.78 -14.29
C ASP A 246 -6.17 17.15 -13.80
N ALA A 247 -6.13 16.68 -12.54
CA ALA A 247 -5.00 15.94 -12.02
C ALA A 247 -4.73 14.64 -12.81
N LEU A 248 -5.78 13.90 -13.18
CA LEU A 248 -5.67 12.72 -14.05
C LEU A 248 -5.16 13.04 -15.46
N ARG A 249 -5.24 14.30 -15.88
CA ARG A 249 -4.73 14.83 -17.16
C ARG A 249 -3.37 15.53 -17.02
N SER A 250 -2.80 15.55 -15.84
CA SER A 250 -1.48 16.17 -15.62
C SER A 250 -0.38 15.44 -16.40
N PRO A 251 0.75 16.11 -16.70
CA PRO A 251 1.82 15.52 -17.52
C PRO A 251 2.31 14.18 -16.99
N LEU A 252 2.47 14.00 -15.67
CA LEU A 252 2.93 12.75 -15.09
C LEU A 252 1.89 11.62 -15.27
N PHE A 253 0.61 11.90 -15.06
CA PHE A 253 -0.45 10.92 -15.23
C PHE A 253 -0.63 10.54 -16.71
N GLN A 254 -0.54 11.49 -17.63
CA GLN A 254 -0.54 11.18 -19.07
C GLN A 254 0.66 10.32 -19.46
N ALA A 255 1.85 10.64 -18.96
CA ALA A 255 3.04 9.82 -19.21
C ALA A 255 2.87 8.39 -18.65
N TYR A 256 2.21 8.23 -17.50
CA TYR A 256 1.83 6.90 -16.98
C TYR A 256 0.87 6.16 -17.92
N HIS A 257 -0.19 6.83 -18.36
CA HIS A 257 -1.18 6.27 -19.28
C HIS A 257 -0.54 5.80 -20.59
N ASP A 258 0.30 6.62 -21.21
CA ASP A 258 0.88 6.35 -22.52
C ASP A 258 1.95 5.26 -22.50
N ASN A 259 2.53 4.95 -21.34
CA ASN A 259 3.58 3.95 -21.17
C ASN A 259 3.13 2.64 -20.51
N GLN A 260 1.89 2.51 -20.11
CA GLN A 260 1.37 1.26 -19.55
C GLN A 260 0.92 0.29 -20.66
N PRO A 261 1.14 -1.03 -20.48
CA PRO A 261 1.87 -1.68 -19.39
C PRO A 261 3.39 -1.43 -19.49
N PHE A 262 4.04 -1.20 -18.36
CA PHE A 262 5.49 -0.94 -18.33
C PHE A 262 6.35 -2.15 -18.70
N ASN A 263 5.76 -3.35 -18.69
CA ASN A 263 6.40 -4.60 -19.08
C ASN A 263 5.36 -5.63 -19.51
N GLU A 264 5.69 -6.47 -20.48
CA GLU A 264 4.85 -7.61 -20.89
C GLU A 264 4.83 -8.74 -19.85
N ASN A 265 5.94 -8.89 -19.11
CA ASN A 265 6.00 -9.81 -17.98
C ASN A 265 5.32 -9.18 -16.76
N MET A 266 4.12 -9.69 -16.42
CA MET A 266 3.29 -9.16 -15.34
C MET A 266 3.83 -9.43 -13.91
N LEU A 267 4.94 -10.13 -13.78
CA LEU A 267 5.72 -10.19 -12.53
C LEU A 267 6.75 -9.04 -12.43
N ARG A 268 6.72 -8.10 -13.40
CA ARG A 268 7.55 -6.91 -13.47
C ARG A 268 6.71 -5.67 -13.80
N PRO A 269 5.57 -5.42 -13.11
CA PRO A 269 4.63 -4.37 -13.51
C PRO A 269 5.06 -2.95 -13.12
N CYS A 270 5.89 -2.79 -12.08
CA CYS A 270 6.14 -1.49 -11.45
C CYS A 270 7.22 -0.69 -12.20
N PRO A 271 6.96 0.58 -12.56
CA PRO A 271 7.96 1.43 -13.22
C PRO A 271 9.12 1.82 -12.30
N MET A 272 8.94 1.74 -10.97
CA MET A 272 9.95 2.08 -9.99
C MET A 272 10.80 0.86 -9.58
N LEU A 273 10.15 -0.25 -9.20
CA LEU A 273 10.85 -1.38 -8.58
C LEU A 273 11.45 -2.32 -9.62
N GLU A 274 10.72 -2.64 -10.71
CA GLU A 274 11.15 -3.63 -11.69
C GLU A 274 11.57 -3.04 -13.03
N ASN A 275 11.19 -1.79 -13.31
CA ASN A 275 11.54 -1.06 -14.55
C ASN A 275 12.06 0.34 -14.20
N ALA A 276 13.03 0.41 -13.31
CA ALA A 276 13.48 1.63 -12.65
C ALA A 276 13.86 2.80 -13.60
N GLY A 277 14.38 2.51 -14.79
CA GLY A 277 14.62 3.54 -15.82
C GLY A 277 13.35 4.24 -16.28
N ARG A 278 12.17 3.56 -16.22
CA ARG A 278 10.91 4.16 -16.62
C ARG A 278 10.47 5.27 -15.68
N ILE A 279 10.60 5.10 -14.36
CA ILE A 279 10.21 6.18 -13.44
C ILE A 279 11.06 7.44 -13.66
N GLN A 280 12.35 7.31 -13.94
CA GLN A 280 13.23 8.43 -14.26
C GLN A 280 12.74 9.16 -15.53
N GLU A 281 12.47 8.40 -16.59
CA GLU A 281 11.92 8.95 -17.85
C GLU A 281 10.64 9.71 -17.63
N LEU A 282 9.69 9.12 -16.91
CA LEU A 282 8.38 9.71 -16.62
C LEU A 282 8.52 11.02 -15.82
N VAL A 283 9.35 11.03 -14.77
CA VAL A 283 9.59 12.21 -13.93
C VAL A 283 10.27 13.32 -14.73
N LYS A 284 11.34 13.01 -15.49
CA LYS A 284 12.05 14.00 -16.30
C LYS A 284 11.18 14.56 -17.42
N GLN A 285 10.45 13.71 -18.14
CA GLN A 285 9.57 14.11 -19.23
C GLN A 285 8.42 15.01 -18.75
N SER A 286 7.78 14.65 -17.64
CA SER A 286 6.67 15.38 -17.07
C SER A 286 7.09 16.62 -16.28
N LYS A 287 8.38 16.74 -15.94
CA LYS A 287 8.89 17.77 -15.00
C LYS A 287 8.23 17.70 -13.63
N ALA A 288 7.82 16.48 -13.19
CA ALA A 288 7.25 16.27 -11.88
C ALA A 288 8.30 16.56 -10.79
N VAL A 289 7.85 17.10 -9.67
CA VAL A 289 8.68 17.43 -8.53
C VAL A 289 8.49 16.38 -7.42
N ASN A 290 9.54 16.17 -6.62
CA ASN A 290 9.46 15.31 -5.44
C ASN A 290 8.51 15.92 -4.40
N THR A 291 7.75 15.08 -3.71
CA THR A 291 6.70 15.45 -2.75
C THR A 291 7.04 15.11 -1.30
N ASP A 292 8.21 14.57 -1.02
CA ASP A 292 8.72 14.40 0.34
C ASP A 292 9.08 15.77 0.94
N TYR A 293 8.71 15.98 2.21
CA TYR A 293 8.92 17.29 2.86
C TYR A 293 10.17 17.37 3.67
N GLU A 294 10.45 16.31 4.44
CA GLU A 294 11.54 16.33 5.39
C GLU A 294 12.87 16.06 4.70
N SER A 295 12.88 15.17 3.72
CA SER A 295 14.08 14.76 3.01
C SER A 295 13.75 14.37 1.56
N PRO A 296 13.57 15.36 0.65
CA PRO A 296 13.27 15.10 -0.76
C PRO A 296 14.31 14.17 -1.39
N GLU A 297 13.83 13.08 -2.00
CA GLU A 297 14.68 12.13 -2.68
C GLU A 297 14.80 12.44 -4.18
N ASP A 298 16.03 12.62 -4.67
CA ASP A 298 16.28 12.71 -6.11
C ASP A 298 15.96 11.37 -6.80
N VAL A 299 15.41 11.45 -8.02
CA VAL A 299 15.07 10.24 -8.78
C VAL A 299 16.30 9.39 -9.13
N ASP A 300 17.46 10.00 -9.29
CA ASP A 300 18.70 9.28 -9.58
C ASP A 300 19.17 8.50 -8.34
N HIS A 301 19.01 9.04 -7.12
CA HIS A 301 19.25 8.30 -5.88
C HIS A 301 18.25 7.13 -5.69
N LEU A 302 17.00 7.32 -6.04
CA LEU A 302 16.03 6.23 -6.05
C LEU A 302 16.46 5.08 -6.98
N LEU A 303 17.04 5.41 -8.15
CA LEU A 303 17.55 4.42 -9.11
C LEU A 303 18.76 3.62 -8.56
N GLU A 304 19.62 4.21 -7.75
CA GLU A 304 20.74 3.49 -7.11
C GLU A 304 20.25 2.31 -6.24
N LYS A 305 19.04 2.43 -5.69
CA LYS A 305 18.41 1.37 -4.89
C LYS A 305 17.66 0.34 -5.76
N THR A 306 16.97 0.79 -6.80
CA THR A 306 15.99 -0.02 -7.53
C THR A 306 16.57 -0.69 -8.78
N VAL A 307 17.54 -0.09 -9.47
CA VAL A 307 18.16 -0.69 -10.66
C VAL A 307 18.85 -2.02 -10.36
N PRO A 308 19.68 -2.15 -9.31
CA PRO A 308 20.28 -3.45 -8.97
C PRO A 308 19.22 -4.51 -8.64
N TYR A 309 18.18 -4.12 -7.91
CA TYR A 309 17.06 -5.02 -7.58
C TYR A 309 16.35 -5.50 -8.85
N ALA A 310 15.94 -4.59 -9.73
CA ALA A 310 15.26 -4.91 -10.98
C ALA A 310 16.08 -5.87 -11.87
N LYS A 311 17.41 -5.64 -11.95
CA LYS A 311 18.35 -6.49 -12.70
C LYS A 311 18.41 -7.91 -12.12
N ASN A 312 18.47 -8.03 -10.80
CA ASN A 312 18.55 -9.33 -10.10
C ASN A 312 17.22 -10.09 -10.17
N TRP A 313 16.09 -9.39 -10.06
CA TRP A 313 14.76 -10.00 -10.13
C TRP A 313 14.40 -10.52 -11.53
N LYS A 314 14.87 -9.83 -12.59
CA LYS A 314 14.48 -10.14 -13.98
C LYS A 314 14.59 -11.62 -14.37
N PRO A 315 15.71 -12.34 -14.17
CA PRO A 315 15.81 -13.74 -14.57
C PRO A 315 14.81 -14.66 -13.87
N MET A 316 14.56 -14.41 -12.58
CA MET A 316 13.59 -15.18 -11.80
C MET A 316 12.16 -14.88 -12.24
N ALA A 317 11.83 -13.61 -12.46
CA ALA A 317 10.53 -13.20 -12.97
C ALA A 317 10.24 -13.80 -14.34
N ASP A 318 11.21 -13.80 -15.27
CA ASP A 318 11.05 -14.37 -16.59
C ASP A 318 10.81 -15.89 -16.52
N LYS A 319 11.57 -16.59 -15.67
CA LYS A 319 11.38 -18.02 -15.42
C LYS A 319 9.96 -18.32 -14.90
N LEU A 320 9.54 -17.64 -13.83
CA LEU A 320 8.22 -17.84 -13.23
C LEU A 320 7.08 -17.49 -14.22
N TRP A 321 7.27 -16.44 -15.04
CA TRP A 321 6.30 -16.04 -16.04
C TRP A 321 6.13 -17.06 -17.17
N ASP A 322 7.22 -17.68 -17.61
CA ASP A 322 7.18 -18.72 -18.64
C ASP A 322 6.62 -20.05 -18.11
N GLU A 323 6.79 -20.34 -16.83
CA GLU A 323 6.18 -21.50 -16.16
C GLU A 323 4.63 -21.40 -16.11
N GLN A 324 4.08 -20.19 -15.99
CA GLN A 324 2.62 -19.97 -15.98
C GLN A 324 1.95 -20.15 -17.35
N LYS A 325 2.70 -20.05 -18.44
CA LYS A 325 2.18 -20.18 -19.81
C LYS A 325 2.09 -21.64 -20.28
N LYS A 326 2.66 -22.55 -19.50
CA LYS A 326 2.64 -24.00 -19.75
C LYS A 326 1.44 -24.67 -19.08
#